data_f61b109d31aa68cf02dbc1085112ce32
#
_entry.id   f61b109d31aa68cf02dbc1085112ce32
#
_cell.length_a   1.000
_cell.length_b   1.000
_cell.length_c   1.000
_cell.angle_alpha   90.00
_cell.angle_beta   90.00
_cell.angle_gamma   90.00
#
_symmetry.space_group_name_H-M   'P 1'
#
loop_
_entity.id
_entity.type
_entity.pdbx_description
1 polymer ?
#
loop_
_entity_poly.entity_id
_entity_poly.type
_entity_poly.pdbx_seq_one_letter_code
_entity_poly.pdbx_strand_id
1 'polypeptide(L)'
;METENIRRRGLILRLALLPFLAGAAAGARADEPKKPLKIMFKSAWGSDDPTKAAFPFLHGNALAEAGHTVQIFLLGEGVSLMRSSVAHAVVPVGWPPLADALQKAVANRIQIYACGACSRARGITDADLTQWGAKFGNPAIFVSLVEWADRIITE
;
A
#
# COMPACT_ATOMS: atom_id res chain seq x y z
N MET A 1 50.10 -78.71 -14.37
CA MET A 1 49.26 -79.33 -15.44
C MET A 1 48.23 -78.32 -15.77
N GLU A 2 48.57 -77.69 -16.79
CA GLU A 2 47.91 -77.58 -18.13
C GLU A 2 46.66 -76.69 -18.06
N THR A 3 46.53 -75.79 -18.81
CA THR A 3 46.89 -75.14 -20.07
C THR A 3 45.72 -74.23 -20.38
N GLU A 4 46.06 -72.98 -20.59
CA GLU A 4 45.77 -72.23 -21.82
C GLU A 4 44.40 -72.47 -22.53
N ASN A 5 43.59 -71.46 -22.61
CA ASN A 5 43.20 -71.02 -23.95
C ASN A 5 42.65 -69.62 -24.06
N ILE A 6 43.34 -68.86 -24.84
CA ILE A 6 43.01 -67.55 -25.37
C ILE A 6 41.91 -67.72 -26.41
N ARG A 7 40.88 -66.89 -26.42
CA ARG A 7 40.29 -66.35 -27.64
C ARG A 7 39.46 -65.10 -27.47
N ARG A 8 40.06 -64.11 -27.97
CA ARG A 8 39.58 -62.89 -28.65
C ARG A 8 38.12 -62.90 -29.13
N ARG A 9 37.57 -61.73 -29.07
CA ARG A 9 36.66 -61.02 -29.96
C ARG A 9 35.37 -60.53 -29.29
N GLY A 10 35.25 -59.24 -29.37
CA GLY A 10 34.02 -58.57 -29.58
C GLY A 10 33.95 -57.17 -28.92
N LEU A 11 34.67 -56.22 -29.50
CA LEU A 11 34.49 -54.80 -29.21
C LEU A 11 33.12 -54.38 -29.71
N ILE A 12 32.12 -54.26 -28.85
CA ILE A 12 30.85 -53.64 -29.18
C ILE A 12 30.79 -52.32 -28.45
N LEU A 13 31.13 -51.28 -29.21
CA LEU A 13 30.95 -49.87 -28.83
C LEU A 13 29.45 -49.58 -28.72
N ARG A 14 28.89 -49.65 -27.52
CA ARG A 14 27.54 -49.19 -27.29
C ARG A 14 27.61 -47.69 -27.00
N LEU A 15 27.33 -46.92 -28.04
CA LEU A 15 27.06 -45.48 -27.96
C LEU A 15 25.80 -45.29 -27.13
N ALA A 16 25.92 -44.93 -25.85
CA ALA A 16 24.81 -44.57 -25.02
C ALA A 16 24.39 -43.14 -25.39
N LEU A 17 23.25 -43.04 -26.11
CA LEU A 17 22.54 -41.75 -26.26
C LEU A 17 22.05 -41.32 -24.89
N LEU A 18 22.69 -40.28 -24.34
CA LEU A 18 22.17 -39.52 -23.21
C LEU A 18 21.01 -38.65 -23.70
N PRO A 19 19.80 -38.75 -23.11
CA PRO A 19 18.75 -37.82 -23.41
C PRO A 19 19.15 -36.45 -22.81
N PHE A 20 19.26 -35.49 -23.70
CA PHE A 20 19.41 -34.08 -23.36
C PHE A 20 18.10 -33.62 -22.66
N LEU A 21 18.09 -33.63 -21.34
CA LEU A 21 17.06 -32.97 -20.54
C LEU A 21 17.26 -31.46 -20.71
N ALA A 22 16.60 -30.91 -21.72
CA ALA A 22 16.40 -29.48 -21.84
C ALA A 22 15.52 -29.03 -20.66
N GLY A 23 16.13 -28.74 -19.54
CA GLY A 23 15.51 -28.05 -18.41
C GLY A 23 15.05 -26.68 -18.90
N ALA A 24 13.75 -26.50 -19.11
CA ALA A 24 13.14 -25.20 -19.26
C ALA A 24 13.40 -24.43 -17.95
N ALA A 25 14.44 -23.62 -17.93
CA ALA A 25 14.61 -22.59 -16.91
C ALA A 25 13.42 -21.63 -17.09
N ALA A 26 12.34 -21.85 -16.31
CA ALA A 26 11.32 -20.84 -16.09
C ALA A 26 12.03 -19.65 -15.48
N GLY A 27 12.43 -18.70 -16.31
CA GLY A 27 13.03 -17.45 -15.89
C GLY A 27 12.03 -16.76 -14.97
N ALA A 28 12.31 -16.74 -13.68
CA ALA A 28 11.66 -15.85 -12.76
C ALA A 28 11.85 -14.44 -13.33
N ARG A 29 10.78 -13.90 -13.92
CA ARG A 29 10.75 -12.52 -14.36
C ARG A 29 10.95 -11.71 -13.07
N ALA A 30 12.13 -11.16 -12.88
CA ALA A 30 12.35 -10.18 -11.83
C ALA A 30 11.32 -9.08 -12.09
N ASP A 31 10.43 -8.86 -11.11
CA ASP A 31 9.45 -7.77 -11.18
C ASP A 31 10.27 -6.48 -11.34
N GLU A 32 10.15 -5.82 -12.50
CA GLU A 32 10.76 -4.50 -12.69
C GLU A 32 10.25 -3.59 -11.58
N PRO A 33 11.13 -2.78 -10.95
CA PRO A 33 10.72 -1.90 -9.89
C PRO A 33 9.62 -0.98 -10.40
N LYS A 34 8.41 -1.16 -9.86
CA LYS A 34 7.24 -0.38 -10.25
C LYS A 34 7.52 1.10 -9.97
N LYS A 35 7.31 1.96 -10.97
CA LYS A 35 7.48 3.40 -10.82
C LYS A 35 6.61 3.92 -9.67
N PRO A 36 7.18 4.68 -8.71
CA PRO A 36 6.39 5.31 -7.65
C PRO A 36 5.26 6.15 -8.22
N LEU A 37 4.06 5.98 -7.70
CA LEU A 37 2.87 6.74 -8.08
C LEU A 37 2.59 7.83 -7.03
N LYS A 38 1.94 8.90 -7.48
CA LYS A 38 1.30 9.91 -6.64
C LYS A 38 -0.18 9.56 -6.50
N ILE A 39 -0.62 9.30 -5.28
CA ILE A 39 -1.95 8.77 -4.99
C ILE A 39 -2.69 9.71 -4.05
N MET A 40 -3.87 10.16 -4.46
CA MET A 40 -4.78 10.93 -3.63
C MET A 40 -5.92 10.04 -3.13
N PHE A 41 -6.10 9.98 -1.82
CA PHE A 41 -7.34 9.47 -1.24
C PHE A 41 -8.32 10.62 -0.99
N LYS A 42 -9.57 10.40 -1.34
CA LYS A 42 -10.69 11.30 -1.01
C LYS A 42 -11.72 10.53 -0.22
N SER A 43 -11.98 10.91 1.03
CA SER A 43 -12.96 10.25 1.89
C SER A 43 -13.86 11.21 2.64
N ALA A 44 -15.12 10.82 2.77
CA ALA A 44 -16.11 11.57 3.54
C ALA A 44 -16.68 10.79 4.73
N TRP A 45 -16.22 9.56 4.96
CA TRP A 45 -16.68 8.69 6.03
C TRP A 45 -16.16 9.13 7.38
N GLY A 46 -17.05 9.20 8.36
CA GLY A 46 -16.76 9.54 9.76
C GLY A 46 -16.99 8.38 10.71
N SER A 47 -17.28 8.70 11.97
CA SER A 47 -17.50 7.70 13.02
C SER A 47 -18.77 6.86 12.87
N ASP A 48 -19.64 7.20 11.96
CA ASP A 48 -20.87 6.48 11.60
C ASP A 48 -20.57 5.15 10.88
N ASP A 49 -19.43 5.04 10.18
CA ASP A 49 -18.93 3.79 9.62
C ASP A 49 -17.43 3.65 9.95
N PRO A 50 -17.06 3.08 11.09
CA PRO A 50 -15.68 2.96 11.55
C PRO A 50 -14.76 2.26 10.54
N THR A 51 -15.27 1.28 9.83
CA THR A 51 -14.49 0.51 8.86
C THR A 51 -14.14 1.36 7.64
N LYS A 52 -15.13 2.01 7.04
CA LYS A 52 -14.88 2.91 5.90
C LYS A 52 -14.06 4.14 6.30
N ALA A 53 -14.29 4.67 7.51
CA ALA A 53 -13.48 5.76 8.04
C ALA A 53 -11.98 5.44 8.13
N ALA A 54 -11.64 4.17 8.38
CA ALA A 54 -10.26 3.73 8.50
C ALA A 54 -9.56 3.44 7.15
N PHE A 55 -10.30 3.11 6.09
CA PHE A 55 -9.73 2.69 4.82
C PHE A 55 -8.71 3.67 4.22
N PRO A 56 -8.95 4.98 4.13
CA PRO A 56 -7.99 5.90 3.51
C PRO A 56 -6.65 5.91 4.26
N PHE A 57 -6.64 5.67 5.57
CA PHE A 57 -5.42 5.60 6.36
C PHE A 57 -4.73 4.24 6.27
N LEU A 58 -5.49 3.14 6.31
CA LEU A 58 -4.95 1.78 6.20
C LEU A 58 -4.35 1.54 4.82
N HIS A 59 -5.10 1.83 3.77
CA HIS A 59 -4.63 1.66 2.39
C HIS A 59 -3.56 2.70 2.03
N GLY A 60 -3.70 3.94 2.53
CA GLY A 60 -2.70 4.98 2.38
C GLY A 60 -1.35 4.59 2.98
N ASN A 61 -1.34 4.03 4.20
CA ASN A 61 -0.13 3.53 4.84
C ASN A 61 0.51 2.38 4.04
N ALA A 62 -0.28 1.41 3.60
CA ALA A 62 0.21 0.30 2.80
C ALA A 62 0.84 0.76 1.49
N LEU A 63 0.24 1.74 0.81
CA LEU A 63 0.77 2.31 -0.43
C LEU A 63 2.03 3.15 -0.18
N ALA A 64 2.10 3.91 0.90
CA ALA A 64 3.30 4.65 1.28
C ALA A 64 4.47 3.71 1.59
N GLU A 65 4.22 2.61 2.30
CA GLU A 65 5.21 1.56 2.58
C GLU A 65 5.66 0.81 1.32
N ALA A 66 4.80 0.73 0.32
CA ALA A 66 5.14 0.20 -1.01
C ALA A 66 5.94 1.19 -1.88
N GLY A 67 6.30 2.37 -1.34
CA GLY A 67 7.12 3.37 -2.02
C GLY A 67 6.34 4.40 -2.85
N HIS A 68 5.02 4.46 -2.72
CA HIS A 68 4.21 5.49 -3.38
C HIS A 68 4.12 6.77 -2.54
N THR A 69 3.86 7.91 -3.19
CA THR A 69 3.59 9.17 -2.50
C THR A 69 2.09 9.32 -2.32
N VAL A 70 1.64 9.42 -1.07
CA VAL A 70 0.22 9.45 -0.72
C VAL A 70 -0.16 10.78 -0.09
N GLN A 71 -1.32 11.32 -0.46
CA GLN A 71 -1.99 12.43 0.22
C GLN A 71 -3.46 12.08 0.43
N ILE A 72 -4.04 12.57 1.53
CA ILE A 72 -5.43 12.30 1.91
C ILE A 72 -6.20 13.61 2.00
N PHE A 73 -7.39 13.69 1.37
CA PHE A 73 -8.30 14.81 1.48
C PHE A 73 -9.62 14.35 2.11
N LEU A 74 -9.88 14.83 3.33
CA LEU A 74 -11.08 14.52 4.11
C LEU A 74 -12.18 15.55 3.85
N LEU A 75 -13.40 15.07 3.67
CA LEU A 75 -14.60 15.84 3.43
C LEU A 75 -15.69 15.48 4.46
N GLY A 76 -16.78 16.22 4.47
CA GLY A 76 -17.99 15.86 5.21
C GLY A 76 -17.71 15.41 6.63
N GLU A 77 -18.21 14.25 7.01
CA GLU A 77 -18.02 13.67 8.35
C GLU A 77 -16.58 13.20 8.60
N GLY A 78 -15.82 12.88 7.54
CA GLY A 78 -14.42 12.46 7.64
C GLY A 78 -13.51 13.48 8.34
N VAL A 79 -13.85 14.78 8.33
CA VAL A 79 -13.04 15.79 9.04
C VAL A 79 -13.13 15.63 10.56
N SER A 80 -14.20 15.02 11.10
CA SER A 80 -14.38 14.79 12.53
C SER A 80 -13.33 13.84 13.11
N LEU A 81 -12.76 12.97 12.25
CA LEU A 81 -11.70 12.04 12.60
C LEU A 81 -10.39 12.74 13.04
N MET A 82 -10.28 14.04 12.76
CA MET A 82 -9.11 14.82 13.19
C MET A 82 -9.13 15.15 14.69
N ARG A 83 -10.27 15.03 15.36
CA ARG A 83 -10.29 15.12 16.82
C ARG A 83 -9.69 13.87 17.45
N SER A 84 -8.74 14.05 18.36
CA SER A 84 -8.11 12.95 19.08
C SER A 84 -9.11 12.01 19.76
N SER A 85 -10.11 12.61 20.44
CA SER A 85 -11.15 11.82 21.10
C SER A 85 -11.98 10.97 20.14
N VAL A 86 -12.26 11.47 18.93
CA VAL A 86 -12.98 10.72 17.89
C VAL A 86 -12.06 9.63 17.30
N ALA A 87 -10.83 9.98 16.95
CA ALA A 87 -9.89 9.02 16.37
C ALA A 87 -9.62 7.80 17.28
N HIS A 88 -9.57 8.03 18.61
CA HIS A 88 -9.40 6.94 19.59
C HIS A 88 -10.69 6.15 19.82
N ALA A 89 -11.87 6.75 19.66
CA ALA A 89 -13.17 6.10 19.86
C ALA A 89 -13.62 5.30 18.61
N VAL A 90 -13.11 5.65 17.44
CA VAL A 90 -13.41 4.94 16.19
C VAL A 90 -12.58 3.66 16.13
N VAL A 91 -13.22 2.52 16.37
CA VAL A 91 -12.58 1.19 16.37
C VAL A 91 -13.26 0.32 15.31
N PRO A 92 -12.63 0.11 14.15
CA PRO A 92 -13.14 -0.80 13.14
C PRO A 92 -13.17 -2.24 13.66
N VAL A 93 -14.16 -3.02 13.23
CA VAL A 93 -14.31 -4.41 13.69
C VAL A 93 -13.06 -5.23 13.31
N GLY A 94 -12.40 -5.79 14.33
CA GLY A 94 -11.22 -6.63 14.15
C GLY A 94 -9.92 -5.86 13.94
N TRP A 95 -9.92 -4.54 14.05
CA TRP A 95 -8.72 -3.68 13.90
C TRP A 95 -8.49 -2.81 15.14
N PRO A 96 -7.25 -2.28 15.30
CA PRO A 96 -6.95 -1.29 16.33
C PRO A 96 -7.74 0.01 16.13
N PRO A 97 -7.76 0.90 17.14
CA PRO A 97 -8.33 2.24 16.99
C PRO A 97 -7.77 2.99 15.78
N LEU A 98 -8.61 3.82 15.15
CA LEU A 98 -8.20 4.67 14.01
C LEU A 98 -6.99 5.55 14.34
N ALA A 99 -6.85 5.97 15.59
CA ALA A 99 -5.70 6.76 16.05
C ALA A 99 -4.36 6.09 15.72
N ASP A 100 -4.26 4.76 15.78
CA ASP A 100 -3.03 4.02 15.45
C ASP A 100 -2.71 4.14 13.95
N ALA A 101 -3.72 4.05 13.10
CA ALA A 101 -3.56 4.24 11.65
C ALA A 101 -3.17 5.68 11.29
N LEU A 102 -3.71 6.68 12.02
CA LEU A 102 -3.33 8.08 11.89
C LEU A 102 -1.89 8.33 12.33
N GLN A 103 -1.46 7.79 13.47
CA GLN A 103 -0.05 7.88 13.92
C GLN A 103 0.90 7.29 12.88
N LYS A 104 0.53 6.16 12.29
CA LYS A 104 1.30 5.53 11.23
C LYS A 104 1.34 6.39 9.96
N ALA A 105 0.23 7.06 9.60
CA ALA A 105 0.18 7.98 8.47
C ALA A 105 1.14 9.19 8.69
N VAL A 106 1.21 9.71 9.91
CA VAL A 106 2.18 10.74 10.28
C VAL A 106 3.61 10.24 10.13
N ALA A 107 3.91 9.03 10.63
CA ALA A 107 5.24 8.42 10.51
C ALA A 107 5.63 8.18 9.03
N ASN A 108 4.68 7.79 8.19
CA ASN A 108 4.84 7.62 6.76
C ASN A 108 4.84 8.95 5.97
N ARG A 109 4.75 10.10 6.65
CA ARG A 109 4.73 11.44 6.04
C ARG A 109 3.58 11.64 5.05
N ILE A 110 2.46 10.99 5.28
CA ILE A 110 1.25 11.18 4.48
C ILE A 110 0.66 12.54 4.85
N GLN A 111 0.60 13.47 3.89
CA GLN A 111 -0.04 14.75 4.13
C GLN A 111 -1.55 14.59 4.11
N ILE A 112 -2.20 15.01 5.19
CA ILE A 112 -3.65 14.98 5.35
C ILE A 112 -4.19 16.42 5.24
N TYR A 113 -5.25 16.59 4.46
CA TYR A 113 -6.01 17.82 4.37
C TYR A 113 -7.45 17.59 4.81
N ALA A 114 -7.95 18.43 5.70
CA ALA A 114 -9.35 18.45 6.10
C ALA A 114 -10.05 19.64 5.46
N CYS A 115 -11.15 19.41 4.71
CA CYS A 115 -11.92 20.47 4.08
C CYS A 115 -12.29 21.56 5.08
N GLY A 116 -11.83 22.79 4.83
CA GLY A 116 -12.00 23.89 5.78
C GLY A 116 -13.45 24.28 6.04
N ALA A 117 -14.33 24.22 5.01
CA ALA A 117 -15.76 24.47 5.18
C ALA A 117 -16.41 23.37 6.05
N CYS A 118 -16.11 22.10 5.77
CA CYS A 118 -16.60 20.97 6.56
C CYS A 118 -16.10 21.03 8.00
N SER A 119 -14.84 21.41 8.17
CA SER A 119 -14.19 21.57 9.49
C SER A 119 -14.85 22.66 10.33
N ARG A 120 -15.08 23.83 9.75
CA ARG A 120 -15.79 24.92 10.45
C ARG A 120 -17.19 24.51 10.89
N ALA A 121 -17.94 23.84 10.02
CA ALA A 121 -19.28 23.39 10.34
C ALA A 121 -19.32 22.37 11.51
N ARG A 122 -18.20 21.68 11.77
CA ARG A 122 -18.08 20.67 12.82
C ARG A 122 -17.17 21.10 13.97
N GLY A 123 -16.74 22.37 13.97
CA GLY A 123 -15.89 22.92 15.02
C GLY A 123 -14.52 22.25 15.14
N ILE A 124 -13.94 21.79 14.03
CA ILE A 124 -12.58 21.30 13.96
C ILE A 124 -11.63 22.49 14.00
N THR A 125 -10.64 22.44 14.85
CA THR A 125 -9.68 23.51 15.13
C THR A 125 -8.30 23.22 14.55
N ASP A 126 -7.42 24.24 14.52
CA ASP A 126 -6.02 24.05 14.17
C ASP A 126 -5.32 23.05 15.11
N ALA A 127 -5.66 23.05 16.39
CA ALA A 127 -5.11 22.11 17.36
C ALA A 127 -5.46 20.65 17.02
N ASP A 128 -6.71 20.41 16.57
CA ASP A 128 -7.16 19.07 16.13
C ASP A 128 -6.36 18.58 14.90
N LEU A 129 -5.91 19.48 14.04
CA LEU A 129 -5.14 19.13 12.86
C LEU A 129 -3.66 18.94 13.18
N THR A 130 -3.09 19.81 13.99
CA THR A 130 -1.66 19.85 14.27
C THR A 130 -1.15 18.55 14.86
N GLN A 131 -1.91 17.90 15.72
CA GLN A 131 -1.52 16.63 16.34
C GLN A 131 -1.29 15.48 15.30
N TRP A 132 -1.93 15.58 14.14
CA TRP A 132 -1.78 14.63 13.04
C TRP A 132 -0.95 15.16 11.87
N GLY A 133 -0.30 16.34 12.04
CA GLY A 133 0.39 17.01 10.94
C GLY A 133 -0.53 17.38 9.77
N ALA A 134 -1.84 17.42 10.02
CA ALA A 134 -2.86 17.75 9.01
C ALA A 134 -2.98 19.26 8.80
N LYS A 135 -3.62 19.66 7.70
CA LYS A 135 -3.85 21.05 7.33
C LYS A 135 -5.29 21.26 6.87
N PHE A 136 -5.77 22.49 7.00
CA PHE A 136 -7.03 22.83 6.33
C PHE A 136 -6.87 22.83 4.82
N GLY A 137 -7.80 22.16 4.15
CA GLY A 137 -7.95 22.18 2.71
C GLY A 137 -8.98 23.21 2.24
N ASN A 138 -8.78 23.73 1.05
CA ASN A 138 -9.72 24.61 0.35
C ASN A 138 -9.88 24.14 -1.11
N PRO A 139 -10.79 24.75 -1.91
CA PRO A 139 -10.98 24.36 -3.30
C PRO A 139 -9.71 24.41 -4.16
N ALA A 140 -8.83 25.40 -3.95
CA ALA A 140 -7.57 25.50 -4.70
C ALA A 140 -6.61 24.34 -4.37
N ILE A 141 -6.49 23.98 -3.09
CA ILE A 141 -5.71 22.80 -2.67
C ILE A 141 -6.31 21.53 -3.25
N PHE A 142 -7.65 21.40 -3.27
CA PHE A 142 -8.29 20.22 -3.86
C PHE A 142 -7.97 20.09 -5.37
N VAL A 143 -8.06 21.19 -6.12
CA VAL A 143 -7.68 21.21 -7.55
C VAL A 143 -6.21 20.81 -7.72
N SER A 144 -5.30 21.41 -6.94
CA SER A 144 -3.88 21.08 -7.02
C SER A 144 -3.60 19.61 -6.71
N LEU A 145 -4.35 19.00 -5.79
CA LEU A 145 -4.23 17.57 -5.48
C LEU A 145 -4.71 16.68 -6.62
N VAL A 146 -5.81 17.05 -7.27
CA VAL A 146 -6.34 16.34 -8.44
C VAL A 146 -5.34 16.38 -9.61
N GLU A 147 -4.75 17.55 -9.86
CA GLU A 147 -3.73 17.74 -10.90
C GLU A 147 -2.40 17.03 -10.58
N TRP A 148 -2.06 16.94 -9.30
CA TRP A 148 -0.84 16.28 -8.82
C TRP A 148 -0.94 14.75 -8.91
N ALA A 149 -2.12 14.16 -8.73
CA ALA A 149 -2.29 12.73 -8.53
C ALA A 149 -2.24 11.93 -9.85
N ASP A 150 -1.45 10.86 -9.89
CA ASP A 150 -1.52 9.85 -10.95
C ASP A 150 -2.77 8.97 -10.79
N ARG A 151 -3.25 8.81 -9.55
CA ARG A 151 -4.45 8.03 -9.20
C ARG A 151 -5.21 8.71 -8.07
N ILE A 152 -6.54 8.69 -8.19
CA ILE A 152 -7.45 9.14 -7.13
C ILE A 152 -8.28 7.95 -6.68
N ILE A 153 -8.26 7.69 -5.38
CA ILE A 153 -9.06 6.65 -4.73
C ILE A 153 -10.11 7.35 -3.87
N THR A 154 -11.36 6.98 -4.07
CA THR A 154 -12.49 7.47 -3.27
C THR A 154 -12.99 6.33 -2.39
N GLU A 155 -13.01 6.58 -1.10
CA GLU A 155 -13.48 5.63 -0.08
C GLU A 155 -14.48 6.30 0.84
#